data_5377a23400d642cd62fef2453183a79e
#
_entry.id   5377a23400d642cd62fef2453183a79e
#
_cell.length_a   1.000
_cell.length_b   1.000
_cell.length_c   1.000
_cell.angle_alpha   90.00
_cell.angle_beta   90.00
_cell.angle_gamma   90.00
#
_symmetry.space_group_name_H-M   'P 1'
#
loop_
_entity.id
_entity.type
_entity.pdbx_description
1 polymer ?
#
loop_
_entity_poly.entity_id
_entity_poly.type
_entity_poly.pdbx_seq_one_letter_code
_entity_poly.pdbx_strand_id
1 'polypeptide(L)'
;MRKCGLDNFINRIFEDDCLNVLPNIPDKSIDMILCDLPYGTTQNKWDSVIPLELLWQQYNRIIKDNGVIALTSQGIFTAKLILSNEQYFKYKIVWEKSKSTNFLNAKKQPLRKHEDICIFYKNQPCYNPQMIKGEPYDKGIRKSQLTGSYGDFNPVHVKSDGLRYPTDIVYFKTAESEGDVYHPTQKPVALGQYLIKTYTEEGAVILDNAFGSGSFLISAIKEKRNFIGIEKNVNTELFKNKKIDCVRLAHERIIEAYNNMGLYPYSYFKNNSLSNKKENKKELVLCQ
;
A
#
# COMPACT_ATOMS: atom_id res chain seq x y z
N MET A 1 28.32 15.65 -1.95
CA MET A 1 27.00 15.69 -1.27
C MET A 1 26.93 14.52 -0.30
N ARG A 2 26.70 14.71 0.98
CA ARG A 2 26.45 13.60 1.92
C ARG A 2 25.05 13.08 1.63
N LYS A 3 24.92 11.83 1.12
CA LYS A 3 23.60 11.17 1.01
C LYS A 3 23.02 11.09 2.43
N CYS A 4 21.81 11.60 2.62
CA CYS A 4 21.07 11.41 3.87
C CYS A 4 20.95 9.91 4.14
N GLY A 5 21.26 9.46 5.36
CA GLY A 5 21.03 8.08 5.76
C GLY A 5 19.54 7.78 5.83
N LEU A 6 19.16 6.51 5.65
CA LEU A 6 17.77 6.05 5.73
C LEU A 6 17.10 6.41 7.08
N ASP A 7 17.88 6.47 8.16
CA ASP A 7 17.41 6.83 9.51
C ASP A 7 16.72 8.20 9.57
N ASN A 8 17.04 9.10 8.65
CA ASN A 8 16.39 10.41 8.55
C ASN A 8 14.96 10.32 7.97
N PHE A 9 14.57 9.18 7.42
CA PHE A 9 13.26 8.97 6.81
C PHE A 9 12.38 8.00 7.60
N ILE A 10 12.97 7.04 8.31
CA ILE A 10 12.25 5.98 9.02
C ILE A 10 11.31 6.58 10.08
N ASN A 11 10.05 6.07 10.07
CA ASN A 11 8.97 6.47 10.97
C ASN A 11 8.72 7.99 10.94
N ARG A 12 8.78 8.57 9.73
CA ARG A 12 8.46 9.98 9.48
C ARG A 12 7.36 10.13 8.45
N ILE A 13 6.64 11.24 8.58
CA ILE A 13 5.73 11.73 7.54
C ILE A 13 6.19 13.11 7.05
N PHE A 14 6.07 13.31 5.75
CA PHE A 14 6.48 14.53 5.04
C PHE A 14 5.27 15.17 4.38
N GLU A 15 5.06 16.46 4.65
CA GLU A 15 4.04 17.29 4.00
C GLU A 15 4.67 17.99 2.78
N ASP A 16 4.72 17.28 1.64
CA ASP A 16 5.28 17.81 0.39
C ASP A 16 4.80 16.97 -0.82
N ASP A 17 5.07 17.44 -2.03
CA ASP A 17 4.91 16.62 -3.23
C ASP A 17 5.89 15.45 -3.18
N CYS A 18 5.40 14.24 -3.45
CA CYS A 18 6.26 13.05 -3.39
C CYS A 18 7.44 13.13 -4.37
N LEU A 19 7.30 13.79 -5.51
CA LEU A 19 8.39 13.98 -6.47
C LEU A 19 9.51 14.89 -5.95
N ASN A 20 9.28 15.68 -4.89
CA ASN A 20 10.32 16.45 -4.21
C ASN A 20 11.04 15.62 -3.12
N VAL A 21 10.34 14.70 -2.48
CA VAL A 21 10.88 13.90 -1.36
C VAL A 21 11.58 12.63 -1.82
N LEU A 22 10.95 11.90 -2.76
CA LEU A 22 11.46 10.62 -3.26
C LEU A 22 12.94 10.67 -3.72
N PRO A 23 13.41 11.71 -4.42
CA PRO A 23 14.82 11.79 -4.85
C PRO A 23 15.83 11.74 -3.70
N ASN A 24 15.44 12.11 -2.48
CA ASN A 24 16.30 12.15 -1.31
C ASN A 24 16.35 10.82 -0.54
N ILE A 25 15.42 9.90 -0.80
CA ILE A 25 15.43 8.57 -0.20
C ILE A 25 16.59 7.76 -0.80
N PRO A 26 17.41 7.08 0.03
CA PRO A 26 18.54 6.30 -0.46
C PRO A 26 18.13 5.18 -1.43
N ASP A 27 19.02 4.85 -2.37
CA ASP A 27 18.84 3.75 -3.31
C ASP A 27 18.68 2.43 -2.56
N LYS A 28 17.81 1.53 -3.06
CA LYS A 28 17.62 0.15 -2.56
C LYS A 28 17.41 0.08 -1.04
N SER A 29 16.63 1.01 -0.50
CA SER A 29 16.40 1.14 0.93
C SER A 29 15.00 0.73 1.37
N ILE A 30 14.05 0.63 0.45
CA ILE A 30 12.64 0.36 0.70
C ILE A 30 12.34 -1.13 0.43
N ASP A 31 11.69 -1.80 1.40
CA ASP A 31 11.27 -3.19 1.25
C ASP A 31 9.97 -3.33 0.50
N MET A 32 9.02 -2.42 0.76
CA MET A 32 7.72 -2.41 0.10
C MET A 32 7.25 -0.98 -0.16
N ILE A 33 6.75 -0.73 -1.35
CA ILE A 33 5.93 0.45 -1.64
C ILE A 33 4.48 -0.03 -1.64
N LEU A 34 3.67 0.51 -0.73
CA LEU A 34 2.24 0.23 -0.62
C LEU A 34 1.51 1.56 -0.64
N CYS A 35 0.83 1.86 -1.74
CA CYS A 35 0.27 3.17 -1.96
C CYS A 35 -1.07 3.13 -2.69
N ASP A 36 -1.97 4.04 -2.30
CA ASP A 36 -3.21 4.36 -2.98
C ASP A 36 -3.02 5.64 -3.79
N LEU A 37 -2.49 5.51 -5.02
CA LEU A 37 -2.23 6.66 -5.88
C LEU A 37 -3.54 7.37 -6.28
N PRO A 38 -3.53 8.67 -6.56
CA PRO A 38 -4.67 9.34 -7.17
C PRO A 38 -4.91 8.80 -8.59
N TYR A 39 -6.16 8.36 -8.87
CA TYR A 39 -6.52 7.70 -10.14
C TYR A 39 -6.90 8.68 -11.27
N GLY A 40 -7.18 9.95 -10.94
CA GLY A 40 -7.71 10.94 -11.90
C GLY A 40 -9.12 10.59 -12.38
N THR A 41 -9.94 9.95 -11.55
CA THR A 41 -11.27 9.48 -11.91
C THR A 41 -12.39 10.23 -11.22
N THR A 42 -12.07 11.12 -10.29
CA THR A 42 -13.02 11.98 -9.60
C THR A 42 -12.84 13.45 -10.02
N GLN A 43 -13.80 14.30 -9.66
CA GLN A 43 -13.69 15.75 -9.88
C GLN A 43 -12.92 16.48 -8.77
N ASN A 44 -12.37 15.75 -7.83
CA ASN A 44 -11.61 16.33 -6.73
C ASN A 44 -10.26 16.86 -7.23
N LYS A 45 -9.86 18.04 -6.79
CA LYS A 45 -8.60 18.67 -7.21
C LYS A 45 -7.35 17.90 -6.82
N TRP A 46 -7.43 17.10 -5.75
CA TRP A 46 -6.34 16.24 -5.31
C TRP A 46 -6.20 14.96 -6.15
N ASP A 47 -7.26 14.52 -6.84
CA ASP A 47 -7.25 13.30 -7.66
C ASP A 47 -6.60 13.58 -9.03
N SER A 48 -5.41 14.14 -9.02
CA SER A 48 -4.59 14.34 -10.21
C SER A 48 -3.53 13.25 -10.30
N VAL A 49 -3.51 12.54 -11.42
CA VAL A 49 -2.55 11.45 -11.65
C VAL A 49 -1.11 11.97 -11.54
N ILE A 50 -0.31 11.37 -10.68
CA ILE A 50 1.12 11.64 -10.59
C ILE A 50 1.77 11.12 -11.88
N PRO A 51 2.69 11.86 -12.54
CA PRO A 51 3.37 11.41 -13.75
C PRO A 51 4.07 10.06 -13.51
N LEU A 52 3.52 8.97 -14.09
CA LEU A 52 3.94 7.61 -13.81
C LEU A 52 5.41 7.37 -14.20
N GLU A 53 5.88 7.98 -15.28
CA GLU A 53 7.28 7.86 -15.72
C GLU A 53 8.26 8.35 -14.64
N LEU A 54 8.02 9.56 -14.09
CA LEU A 54 8.83 10.13 -13.02
C LEU A 54 8.74 9.30 -11.73
N LEU A 55 7.54 8.81 -11.44
CA LEU A 55 7.30 7.96 -10.28
C LEU A 55 8.08 6.65 -10.38
N TRP A 56 8.00 5.95 -11.52
CA TRP A 56 8.73 4.70 -11.76
C TRP A 56 10.24 4.88 -11.73
N GLN A 57 10.76 6.03 -12.21
CA GLN A 57 12.17 6.34 -12.11
C GLN A 57 12.64 6.31 -10.65
N GLN A 58 11.87 6.91 -9.73
CA GLN A 58 12.19 6.91 -8.32
C GLN A 58 11.92 5.54 -7.67
N TYR A 59 10.79 4.92 -7.92
CA TYR A 59 10.44 3.62 -7.36
C TYR A 59 11.50 2.55 -7.68
N ASN A 60 11.91 2.44 -8.94
CA ASN A 60 12.91 1.48 -9.38
C ASN A 60 14.29 1.71 -8.74
N ARG A 61 14.60 2.95 -8.36
CA ARG A 61 15.84 3.31 -7.69
C ARG A 61 15.81 2.97 -6.20
N ILE A 62 14.72 3.33 -5.50
CA ILE A 62 14.65 3.21 -4.02
C ILE A 62 14.23 1.82 -3.55
N ILE A 63 13.48 1.07 -4.36
CA ILE A 63 13.06 -0.29 -3.98
C ILE A 63 14.25 -1.24 -3.97
N LYS A 64 14.32 -2.15 -3.00
CA LYS A 64 15.30 -3.24 -2.96
C LYS A 64 15.11 -4.20 -4.14
N ASP A 65 16.15 -4.92 -4.52
CA ASP A 65 16.08 -5.85 -5.67
C ASP A 65 15.04 -6.97 -5.48
N ASN A 66 14.77 -7.36 -4.23
CA ASN A 66 13.73 -8.30 -3.81
C ASN A 66 12.57 -7.60 -3.08
N GLY A 67 12.43 -6.28 -3.25
CA GLY A 67 11.31 -5.53 -2.73
C GLY A 67 10.08 -5.64 -3.64
N VAL A 68 8.93 -5.25 -3.13
CA VAL A 68 7.64 -5.31 -3.82
C VAL A 68 6.98 -3.95 -3.90
N ILE A 69 6.27 -3.71 -5.00
CA ILE A 69 5.44 -2.52 -5.17
C ILE A 69 3.99 -2.98 -5.35
N ALA A 70 3.12 -2.59 -4.43
CA ALA A 70 1.70 -2.90 -4.43
C ALA A 70 0.91 -1.59 -4.51
N LEU A 71 0.22 -1.38 -5.62
CA LEU A 71 -0.51 -0.14 -5.89
C LEU A 71 -1.98 -0.45 -6.12
N THR A 72 -2.86 0.21 -5.37
CA THR A 72 -4.29 0.12 -5.61
C THR A 72 -4.65 0.86 -6.89
N SER A 73 -5.68 0.37 -7.58
CA SER A 73 -6.09 0.93 -8.85
C SER A 73 -7.53 0.53 -9.19
N GLN A 74 -8.14 1.22 -10.15
CA GLN A 74 -9.48 0.88 -10.65
C GLN A 74 -9.67 1.29 -12.11
N GLY A 75 -10.38 0.44 -12.86
CA GLY A 75 -10.83 0.76 -14.22
C GLY A 75 -9.69 1.06 -15.19
N ILE A 76 -9.79 2.15 -15.94
CA ILE A 76 -8.78 2.52 -16.94
C ILE A 76 -7.41 2.84 -16.32
N PHE A 77 -7.39 3.32 -15.05
CA PHE A 77 -6.14 3.58 -14.36
C PHE A 77 -5.35 2.28 -14.13
N THR A 78 -6.02 1.16 -13.84
CA THR A 78 -5.36 -0.16 -13.74
C THR A 78 -4.61 -0.50 -15.03
N ALA A 79 -5.24 -0.34 -16.20
CA ALA A 79 -4.60 -0.62 -17.49
C ALA A 79 -3.39 0.31 -17.73
N LYS A 80 -3.54 1.62 -17.49
CA LYS A 80 -2.43 2.58 -17.61
C LYS A 80 -1.27 2.25 -16.69
N LEU A 81 -1.57 1.90 -15.44
CA LEU A 81 -0.56 1.55 -14.43
C LEU A 81 0.22 0.29 -14.84
N ILE A 82 -0.45 -0.76 -15.30
CA ILE A 82 0.20 -1.99 -15.77
C ILE A 82 1.11 -1.69 -16.98
N LEU A 83 0.59 -1.01 -18.01
CA LEU A 83 1.34 -0.68 -19.21
C LEU A 83 2.52 0.26 -18.96
N SER A 84 2.43 1.11 -17.93
CA SER A 84 3.53 2.02 -17.58
C SER A 84 4.77 1.32 -17.01
N ASN A 85 4.65 0.05 -16.56
CA ASN A 85 5.77 -0.77 -16.10
C ASN A 85 5.51 -2.27 -16.32
N GLU A 86 5.20 -2.63 -17.56
CA GLU A 86 4.88 -4.00 -17.96
C GLU A 86 6.00 -4.99 -17.60
N GLN A 87 7.25 -4.58 -17.70
CA GLN A 87 8.42 -5.40 -17.38
C GLN A 87 8.39 -5.98 -15.97
N TYR A 88 7.95 -5.18 -14.98
CA TYR A 88 7.94 -5.58 -13.56
C TYR A 88 6.56 -5.96 -13.07
N PHE A 89 5.50 -5.76 -13.84
CA PHE A 89 4.17 -6.27 -13.52
C PHE A 89 4.17 -7.79 -13.44
N LYS A 90 3.54 -8.35 -12.39
CA LYS A 90 3.45 -9.79 -12.19
C LYS A 90 2.03 -10.30 -12.19
N TYR A 91 1.19 -9.73 -11.36
CA TYR A 91 -0.22 -10.08 -11.24
C TYR A 91 -0.98 -8.97 -10.51
N LYS A 92 -2.29 -9.11 -10.47
CA LYS A 92 -3.14 -8.27 -9.63
C LYS A 92 -3.90 -9.12 -8.64
N ILE A 93 -4.17 -8.52 -7.48
CA ILE A 93 -5.10 -9.04 -6.50
C ILE A 93 -6.40 -8.22 -6.62
N VAL A 94 -7.54 -8.87 -6.64
CA VAL A 94 -8.85 -8.23 -6.64
C VAL A 94 -9.33 -8.09 -5.20
N TRP A 95 -9.42 -6.85 -4.71
CA TRP A 95 -10.05 -6.60 -3.42
C TRP A 95 -11.56 -6.45 -3.60
N GLU A 96 -12.33 -7.47 -3.16
CA GLU A 96 -13.78 -7.40 -3.06
C GLU A 96 -14.19 -6.62 -1.81
N LYS A 97 -15.01 -5.59 -2.00
CA LYS A 97 -15.48 -4.66 -0.96
C LYS A 97 -16.80 -5.12 -0.37
N SER A 98 -17.04 -4.83 0.92
CA SER A 98 -18.34 -5.06 1.57
C SER A 98 -19.47 -4.22 0.98
N LYS A 99 -19.14 -3.02 0.49
CA LYS A 99 -20.10 -2.07 -0.12
C LYS A 99 -19.75 -1.79 -1.57
N SER A 100 -20.77 -1.77 -2.41
CA SER A 100 -20.63 -1.31 -3.80
C SER A 100 -20.62 0.22 -3.87
N THR A 101 -19.93 0.75 -4.87
CA THR A 101 -19.86 2.17 -5.18
C THR A 101 -20.45 2.46 -6.57
N ASN A 102 -20.47 3.73 -6.99
CA ASN A 102 -20.98 4.18 -8.28
C ASN A 102 -22.50 4.08 -8.42
N PHE A 103 -23.23 4.29 -7.34
CA PHE A 103 -24.70 4.15 -7.29
C PHE A 103 -25.45 5.10 -8.26
N LEU A 104 -24.91 6.26 -8.59
CA LEU A 104 -25.48 7.19 -9.56
C LEU A 104 -25.62 6.60 -10.97
N ASN A 105 -24.83 5.59 -11.29
CA ASN A 105 -24.85 4.88 -12.57
C ASN A 105 -25.57 3.52 -12.50
N ALA A 106 -26.27 3.20 -11.42
CA ALA A 106 -26.89 1.87 -11.20
C ALA A 106 -27.88 1.46 -12.30
N LYS A 107 -28.51 2.44 -12.96
CA LYS A 107 -29.44 2.19 -14.10
C LYS A 107 -28.74 2.07 -15.46
N LYS A 108 -27.42 2.30 -15.52
CA LYS A 108 -26.64 2.32 -16.78
C LYS A 108 -25.59 1.23 -16.85
N GLN A 109 -25.07 0.79 -15.69
CA GLN A 109 -24.01 -0.21 -15.60
C GLN A 109 -24.00 -0.87 -14.22
N PRO A 110 -23.36 -2.05 -14.06
CA PRO A 110 -23.19 -2.68 -12.75
C PRO A 110 -22.49 -1.77 -11.75
N LEU A 111 -22.86 -1.91 -10.48
CA LEU A 111 -22.18 -1.24 -9.38
C LEU A 111 -20.75 -1.78 -9.24
N ARG A 112 -19.83 -0.92 -8.83
CA ARG A 112 -18.44 -1.30 -8.59
C ARG A 112 -18.29 -1.90 -7.20
N LYS A 113 -17.90 -3.17 -7.12
CA LYS A 113 -17.74 -3.90 -5.85
C LYS A 113 -16.30 -4.28 -5.56
N HIS A 114 -15.36 -3.96 -6.43
CA HIS A 114 -13.96 -4.29 -6.26
C HIS A 114 -13.03 -3.14 -6.65
N GLU A 115 -11.79 -3.26 -6.20
CA GLU A 115 -10.63 -2.54 -6.71
C GLU A 115 -9.51 -3.54 -6.99
N ASP A 116 -8.59 -3.18 -7.86
CA ASP A 116 -7.40 -3.97 -8.17
C ASP A 116 -6.23 -3.52 -7.30
N ILE A 117 -5.34 -4.45 -6.96
CA ILE A 117 -4.04 -4.17 -6.36
C ILE A 117 -3.00 -4.75 -7.29
N CYS A 118 -2.30 -3.88 -8.02
CA CYS A 118 -1.28 -4.28 -8.99
C CYS A 118 0.04 -4.55 -8.28
N ILE A 119 0.62 -5.73 -8.51
CA ILE A 119 1.87 -6.19 -7.88
C ILE A 119 2.99 -6.16 -8.90
N PHE A 120 4.06 -5.43 -8.53
CA PHE A 120 5.26 -5.29 -9.34
C PHE A 120 6.50 -5.66 -8.53
N TYR A 121 7.42 -6.39 -9.12
CA TYR A 121 8.75 -6.64 -8.55
C TYR A 121 9.75 -7.06 -9.63
N LYS A 122 11.03 -6.85 -9.33
CA LYS A 122 12.13 -7.27 -10.20
C LYS A 122 12.46 -8.75 -9.98
N ASN A 123 12.82 -9.10 -8.75
CA ASN A 123 13.07 -10.46 -8.31
C ASN A 123 11.98 -10.88 -7.33
N GLN A 124 11.79 -12.19 -7.16
CA GLN A 124 10.80 -12.72 -6.22
C GLN A 124 11.00 -12.12 -4.82
N PRO A 125 10.02 -11.39 -4.28
CA PRO A 125 10.07 -10.86 -2.93
C PRO A 125 9.82 -11.96 -1.89
N CYS A 126 9.94 -11.61 -0.61
CA CYS A 126 9.34 -12.39 0.47
C CYS A 126 7.87 -12.68 0.13
N TYR A 127 7.43 -13.91 0.37
CA TYR A 127 6.04 -14.31 0.16
C TYR A 127 5.58 -15.21 1.31
N ASN A 128 4.81 -14.63 2.21
CA ASN A 128 4.20 -15.29 3.36
C ASN A 128 2.71 -15.49 3.06
N PRO A 129 2.27 -16.62 2.46
CA PRO A 129 0.88 -16.81 2.09
C PRO A 129 -0.02 -16.80 3.33
N GLN A 130 -1.01 -15.93 3.36
CA GLN A 130 -1.98 -15.85 4.44
C GLN A 130 -3.01 -16.96 4.24
N MET A 131 -2.72 -18.14 4.82
CA MET A 131 -3.50 -19.37 4.60
C MET A 131 -4.95 -19.23 5.05
N ILE A 132 -5.86 -19.77 4.26
CA ILE A 132 -7.30 -19.73 4.50
C ILE A 132 -7.75 -21.08 5.10
N LYS A 133 -8.57 -21.05 6.15
CA LYS A 133 -9.16 -22.25 6.72
C LYS A 133 -10.24 -22.83 5.79
N GLY A 134 -10.24 -24.13 5.62
CA GLY A 134 -11.22 -24.91 4.88
C GLY A 134 -11.30 -26.33 5.44
N GLU A 135 -12.18 -27.17 4.88
CA GLU A 135 -12.30 -28.55 5.32
C GLU A 135 -11.10 -29.40 4.88
N PRO A 136 -10.56 -30.29 5.73
CA PRO A 136 -9.54 -31.26 5.35
C PRO A 136 -10.03 -32.15 4.20
N TYR A 137 -9.09 -32.56 3.33
CA TYR A 137 -9.38 -33.53 2.28
C TYR A 137 -8.17 -34.38 1.92
N ASP A 138 -8.45 -35.55 1.38
CA ASP A 138 -7.50 -36.42 0.71
C ASP A 138 -8.09 -36.86 -0.64
N LYS A 139 -7.47 -36.45 -1.73
CA LYS A 139 -7.86 -36.77 -3.12
C LYS A 139 -7.00 -37.88 -3.73
N GLY A 140 -6.12 -38.47 -2.92
CA GLY A 140 -5.19 -39.50 -3.38
C GLY A 140 -4.11 -38.98 -4.32
N ILE A 141 -3.50 -39.88 -5.07
CA ILE A 141 -2.44 -39.54 -6.02
C ILE A 141 -3.04 -38.91 -7.27
N ARG A 142 -2.69 -37.66 -7.54
CA ARG A 142 -3.06 -36.98 -8.78
C ARG A 142 -2.22 -37.58 -9.92
N LYS A 143 -2.88 -38.19 -10.89
CA LYS A 143 -2.21 -38.69 -12.10
C LYS A 143 -1.60 -37.53 -12.88
N SER A 144 -0.44 -37.76 -13.50
CA SER A 144 0.15 -36.79 -14.41
C SER A 144 -0.84 -36.48 -15.54
N GLN A 145 -1.11 -35.21 -15.76
CA GLN A 145 -1.87 -34.75 -16.90
C GLN A 145 -0.86 -34.16 -17.91
N LEU A 146 -0.54 -34.91 -18.93
CA LEU A 146 0.24 -34.44 -20.08
C LEU A 146 -0.64 -33.50 -20.91
N THR A 147 -0.78 -32.26 -20.48
CA THR A 147 -1.63 -31.29 -21.17
C THR A 147 -0.86 -30.39 -22.14
N GLY A 148 0.49 -30.47 -22.19
CA GLY A 148 1.34 -29.58 -22.97
C GLY A 148 1.27 -28.10 -22.52
N SER A 149 0.19 -27.69 -21.86
CA SER A 149 -0.02 -26.30 -21.42
C SER A 149 0.75 -25.93 -20.15
N TYR A 150 1.05 -26.90 -19.29
CA TYR A 150 1.70 -26.68 -17.99
C TYR A 150 3.01 -27.47 -17.82
N GLY A 151 3.50 -28.09 -18.88
CA GLY A 151 4.65 -29.01 -18.84
C GLY A 151 4.35 -30.30 -18.10
N ASP A 152 5.37 -31.13 -17.97
CA ASP A 152 5.30 -32.40 -17.26
C ASP A 152 5.50 -32.17 -15.75
N PHE A 153 4.67 -32.82 -14.93
CA PHE A 153 4.83 -32.83 -13.49
C PHE A 153 4.67 -34.25 -12.94
N ASN A 154 5.43 -34.57 -11.90
CA ASN A 154 5.34 -35.85 -11.24
C ASN A 154 4.00 -36.02 -10.52
N PRO A 155 3.43 -37.24 -10.47
CA PRO A 155 2.26 -37.52 -9.67
C PRO A 155 2.49 -37.17 -8.20
N VAL A 156 1.59 -36.41 -7.59
CA VAL A 156 1.65 -36.00 -6.18
C VAL A 156 0.40 -36.45 -5.46
N HIS A 157 0.58 -36.86 -4.21
CA HIS A 157 -0.54 -37.10 -3.30
C HIS A 157 -1.17 -35.75 -2.90
N VAL A 158 -2.39 -35.50 -3.30
CA VAL A 158 -3.11 -34.25 -3.08
C VAL A 158 -3.96 -34.37 -1.82
N LYS A 159 -3.41 -33.91 -0.71
CA LYS A 159 -4.13 -33.84 0.57
C LYS A 159 -3.96 -32.47 1.20
N SER A 160 -4.86 -32.12 2.11
CA SER A 160 -4.80 -30.91 2.92
C SER A 160 -5.35 -31.17 4.29
N ASP A 161 -4.72 -30.62 5.29
CA ASP A 161 -5.12 -30.63 6.70
C ASP A 161 -6.18 -29.58 7.04
N GLY A 162 -6.74 -28.92 6.03
CA GLY A 162 -7.73 -27.88 6.20
C GLY A 162 -7.18 -26.47 5.91
N LEU A 163 -5.91 -26.35 5.52
CA LEU A 163 -5.37 -25.06 5.05
C LEU A 163 -5.37 -24.98 3.52
N ARG A 164 -5.65 -23.79 3.01
CA ARG A 164 -5.66 -23.46 1.58
C ARG A 164 -4.78 -22.26 1.32
N TYR A 165 -4.03 -22.31 0.23
CA TYR A 165 -3.36 -21.10 -0.27
C TYR A 165 -4.39 -20.03 -0.63
N PRO A 166 -4.09 -18.75 -0.39
CA PRO A 166 -4.96 -17.64 -0.79
C PRO A 166 -5.12 -17.61 -2.31
N THR A 167 -6.26 -17.09 -2.75
CA THR A 167 -6.52 -16.79 -4.15
C THR A 167 -6.19 -15.32 -4.45
N ASP A 168 -6.26 -14.96 -5.71
CA ASP A 168 -6.10 -13.58 -6.18
C ASP A 168 -7.34 -12.69 -5.93
N ILE A 169 -8.40 -13.25 -5.32
CA ILE A 169 -9.56 -12.49 -4.86
C ILE A 169 -9.58 -12.52 -3.33
N VAL A 170 -9.53 -11.34 -2.71
CA VAL A 170 -9.55 -11.19 -1.26
C VAL A 170 -10.73 -10.31 -0.84
N TYR A 171 -11.40 -10.69 0.24
CA TYR A 171 -12.50 -9.91 0.79
C TYR A 171 -12.06 -9.14 2.02
N PHE A 172 -12.19 -7.81 1.97
CA PHE A 172 -12.05 -6.94 3.14
C PHE A 172 -13.20 -5.96 3.19
N LYS A 173 -13.73 -5.76 4.39
CA LYS A 173 -14.74 -4.72 4.62
C LYS A 173 -14.13 -3.35 4.30
N THR A 174 -14.99 -2.43 3.85
CA THR A 174 -14.60 -1.03 3.67
C THR A 174 -14.28 -0.35 5.01
N ALA A 175 -13.55 0.76 4.98
CA ALA A 175 -13.04 1.43 6.18
C ALA A 175 -14.11 1.77 7.22
N GLU A 176 -15.36 2.00 6.80
CA GLU A 176 -16.48 2.27 7.73
C GLU A 176 -16.77 1.13 8.71
N SER A 177 -16.26 -0.06 8.44
CA SER A 177 -16.42 -1.21 9.34
C SER A 177 -15.32 -1.32 10.38
N GLU A 178 -14.28 -0.49 10.29
CA GLU A 178 -13.15 -0.44 11.22
C GLU A 178 -13.27 0.69 12.26
N GLY A 179 -14.30 1.53 12.15
CA GLY A 179 -14.53 2.67 13.00
C GLY A 179 -14.79 3.96 12.22
N ASP A 180 -14.29 5.08 12.71
CA ASP A 180 -14.52 6.38 12.11
C ASP A 180 -13.84 6.51 10.73
N VAL A 181 -14.61 7.02 9.77
CA VAL A 181 -14.10 7.38 8.46
C VAL A 181 -13.82 8.88 8.45
N TYR A 182 -12.57 9.18 8.14
CA TYR A 182 -12.02 10.53 8.14
C TYR A 182 -11.83 11.09 6.74
N HIS A 183 -11.80 10.21 5.72
CA HIS A 183 -11.60 10.58 4.33
C HIS A 183 -12.53 9.74 3.41
N PRO A 184 -13.12 10.33 2.35
CA PRO A 184 -14.12 9.64 1.52
C PRO A 184 -13.59 8.38 0.81
N THR A 185 -12.29 8.33 0.54
CA THR A 185 -11.61 7.19 -0.13
C THR A 185 -10.69 6.43 0.81
N GLN A 186 -10.90 6.54 2.12
CA GLN A 186 -10.07 5.85 3.11
C GLN A 186 -10.00 4.34 2.85
N LYS A 187 -8.79 3.80 2.75
CA LYS A 187 -8.56 2.37 2.64
C LYS A 187 -8.66 1.68 4.00
N PRO A 188 -9.14 0.42 4.07
CA PRO A 188 -9.16 -0.32 5.33
C PRO A 188 -7.76 -0.71 5.79
N VAL A 189 -7.52 -0.59 7.09
CA VAL A 189 -6.24 -0.96 7.71
C VAL A 189 -5.98 -2.46 7.57
N ALA A 190 -7.03 -3.29 7.70
CA ALA A 190 -6.93 -4.74 7.55
C ALA A 190 -6.40 -5.18 6.18
N LEU A 191 -6.77 -4.48 5.09
CA LEU A 191 -6.22 -4.75 3.76
C LEU A 191 -4.71 -4.48 3.71
N GLY A 192 -4.29 -3.33 4.27
CA GLY A 192 -2.86 -2.98 4.36
C GLY A 192 -2.07 -4.01 5.18
N GLN A 193 -2.61 -4.45 6.32
CA GLN A 193 -1.99 -5.48 7.16
C GLN A 193 -1.82 -6.80 6.41
N TYR A 194 -2.84 -7.23 5.65
CA TYR A 194 -2.76 -8.44 4.82
C TYR A 194 -1.61 -8.35 3.80
N LEU A 195 -1.54 -7.25 3.06
CA LEU A 195 -0.51 -7.04 2.04
C LEU A 195 0.89 -6.97 2.65
N ILE A 196 1.06 -6.22 3.74
CA ILE A 196 2.34 -6.06 4.44
C ILE A 196 2.82 -7.41 4.99
N LYS A 197 1.98 -8.19 5.65
CA LYS A 197 2.32 -9.54 6.12
C LYS A 197 2.70 -10.48 4.99
N THR A 198 1.99 -10.38 3.87
CA THR A 198 2.23 -11.27 2.73
C THR A 198 3.59 -11.04 2.11
N TYR A 199 4.06 -9.79 2.03
CA TYR A 199 5.23 -9.45 1.21
C TYR A 199 6.45 -8.96 1.99
N THR A 200 6.38 -8.87 3.32
CA THR A 200 7.49 -8.36 4.13
C THR A 200 7.67 -9.10 5.44
N GLU A 201 8.87 -9.01 6.01
CA GLU A 201 9.19 -9.46 7.36
C GLU A 201 9.06 -8.31 8.38
N GLU A 202 9.03 -8.63 9.68
CA GLU A 202 9.06 -7.61 10.76
C GLU A 202 10.32 -6.73 10.62
N GLY A 203 10.18 -5.44 10.89
CA GLY A 203 11.26 -4.46 10.77
C GLY A 203 11.45 -3.89 9.35
N ALA A 204 10.79 -4.44 8.30
CA ALA A 204 10.83 -3.92 6.94
C ALA A 204 10.38 -2.46 6.85
N VAL A 205 10.84 -1.74 5.84
CA VAL A 205 10.49 -0.33 5.59
C VAL A 205 9.44 -0.24 4.51
N ILE A 206 8.27 0.28 4.87
CA ILE A 206 7.11 0.48 3.99
C ILE A 206 7.03 1.95 3.58
N LEU A 207 6.95 2.23 2.28
CA LEU A 207 6.72 3.58 1.76
C LEU A 207 5.27 3.72 1.30
N ASP A 208 4.59 4.77 1.77
CA ASP A 208 3.32 5.26 1.24
C ASP A 208 3.50 6.74 0.85
N ASN A 209 3.56 7.01 -0.44
CA ASN A 209 3.86 8.36 -0.96
C ASN A 209 2.62 9.18 -1.35
N ALA A 210 1.44 8.73 -0.96
CA ALA A 210 0.18 9.47 -1.04
C ALA A 210 -0.75 8.96 0.09
N PHE A 211 -0.28 9.08 1.34
CA PHE A 211 -0.87 8.34 2.47
C PHE A 211 -2.29 8.80 2.86
N GLY A 212 -2.75 9.96 2.43
CA GLY A 212 -4.07 10.49 2.74
C GLY A 212 -4.36 10.47 4.25
N SER A 213 -5.29 9.61 4.69
CA SER A 213 -5.61 9.45 6.12
C SER A 213 -4.62 8.55 6.89
N GLY A 214 -3.55 8.03 6.26
CA GLY A 214 -2.50 7.24 6.89
C GLY A 214 -2.83 5.76 7.12
N SER A 215 -3.84 5.18 6.46
CA SER A 215 -4.26 3.81 6.74
C SER A 215 -3.15 2.77 6.56
N PHE A 216 -2.33 2.88 5.51
CA PHE A 216 -1.23 1.94 5.29
C PHE A 216 -0.05 2.18 6.23
N LEU A 217 0.16 3.41 6.72
CA LEU A 217 1.14 3.68 7.77
C LEU A 217 0.74 3.01 9.09
N ILE A 218 -0.55 3.08 9.45
CA ILE A 218 -1.10 2.38 10.62
C ILE A 218 -0.99 0.86 10.44
N SER A 219 -1.21 0.36 9.25
CA SER A 219 -1.03 -1.06 8.94
C SER A 219 0.43 -1.50 9.17
N ALA A 220 1.40 -0.68 8.75
CA ALA A 220 2.82 -0.95 8.99
C ALA A 220 3.15 -1.00 10.49
N ILE A 221 2.66 -0.04 11.28
CA ILE A 221 2.85 -0.02 12.74
C ILE A 221 2.27 -1.28 13.38
N LYS A 222 1.01 -1.62 13.07
CA LYS A 222 0.32 -2.80 13.64
C LYS A 222 1.04 -4.11 13.32
N GLU A 223 1.71 -4.18 12.19
CA GLU A 223 2.49 -5.34 11.77
C GLU A 223 3.98 -5.24 12.14
N LYS A 224 4.37 -4.28 12.99
CA LYS A 224 5.75 -4.05 13.46
C LYS A 224 6.73 -3.77 12.32
N ARG A 225 6.31 -3.05 11.31
CA ARG A 225 7.16 -2.54 10.24
C ARG A 225 7.42 -1.06 10.45
N ASN A 226 8.54 -0.61 9.91
CA ASN A 226 8.84 0.81 9.81
C ASN A 226 8.08 1.42 8.62
N PHE A 227 7.85 2.72 8.65
CA PHE A 227 7.17 3.40 7.57
C PHE A 227 7.86 4.70 7.16
N ILE A 228 7.57 5.12 5.94
CA ILE A 228 7.84 6.48 5.43
C ILE A 228 6.54 6.93 4.77
N GLY A 229 5.99 8.06 5.20
CA GLY A 229 4.77 8.63 4.64
C GLY A 229 5.05 9.95 3.93
N ILE A 230 4.48 10.16 2.74
CA ILE A 230 4.53 11.44 2.03
C ILE A 230 3.10 11.81 1.64
N GLU A 231 2.68 13.05 1.90
CA GLU A 231 1.37 13.56 1.53
C GLU A 231 1.47 15.02 1.12
N LYS A 232 0.91 15.35 -0.02
CA LYS A 232 0.90 16.73 -0.55
C LYS A 232 -0.02 17.64 0.26
N ASN A 233 -0.99 17.06 0.96
CA ASN A 233 -1.92 17.73 1.87
C ASN A 233 -2.59 18.96 1.23
N VAL A 234 -3.22 18.76 0.08
CA VAL A 234 -3.97 19.82 -0.59
C VAL A 234 -5.23 20.12 0.21
N ASN A 235 -5.15 21.02 1.16
CA ASN A 235 -6.18 21.43 2.13
C ASN A 235 -7.48 22.02 1.50
N THR A 236 -7.95 21.44 0.41
CA THR A 236 -9.12 21.94 -0.34
C THR A 236 -10.36 21.07 -0.21
N GLU A 237 -10.26 19.92 0.46
CA GLU A 237 -11.38 19.00 0.57
C GLU A 237 -12.28 19.29 1.75
N LEU A 238 -13.58 19.23 1.48
CA LEU A 238 -14.60 19.20 2.50
C LEU A 238 -15.12 17.76 2.65
N PHE A 239 -14.91 17.16 3.80
CA PHE A 239 -15.56 15.93 4.19
C PHE A 239 -16.44 16.18 5.41
N LYS A 240 -17.72 15.80 5.32
CA LYS A 240 -18.71 16.11 6.37
C LYS A 240 -18.69 17.61 6.76
N ASN A 241 -18.60 18.50 5.76
CA ASN A 241 -18.53 19.97 5.92
C ASN A 241 -17.31 20.51 6.69
N LYS A 242 -16.24 19.72 6.83
CA LYS A 242 -14.98 20.16 7.46
C LYS A 242 -13.84 20.01 6.45
N LYS A 243 -12.91 20.97 6.49
CA LYS A 243 -11.63 20.83 5.76
C LYS A 243 -10.82 19.68 6.34
N ILE A 244 -10.32 18.81 5.50
CA ILE A 244 -9.45 17.70 5.90
C ILE A 244 -8.01 18.19 5.86
N ASP A 245 -7.32 18.05 6.99
CA ASP A 245 -5.87 18.12 7.09
C ASP A 245 -5.36 16.67 7.23
N CYS A 246 -4.96 16.07 6.12
CA CYS A 246 -4.54 14.68 6.07
C CYS A 246 -3.30 14.41 6.92
N VAL A 247 -2.35 15.36 6.95
CA VAL A 247 -1.11 15.22 7.71
C VAL A 247 -1.41 15.23 9.20
N ARG A 248 -2.20 16.20 9.69
CA ARG A 248 -2.62 16.25 11.09
C ARG A 248 -3.40 14.99 11.48
N LEU A 249 -4.35 14.59 10.66
CA LEU A 249 -5.14 13.38 10.88
C LEU A 249 -4.27 12.13 10.98
N ALA A 250 -3.31 11.97 10.07
CA ALA A 250 -2.40 10.85 10.11
C ALA A 250 -1.53 10.85 11.38
N HIS A 251 -1.06 12.01 11.84
CA HIS A 251 -0.35 12.14 13.12
C HIS A 251 -1.20 11.62 14.30
N GLU A 252 -2.45 12.07 14.40
CA GLU A 252 -3.37 11.66 15.47
C GLU A 252 -3.59 10.14 15.46
N ARG A 253 -3.87 9.56 14.28
CA ARG A 253 -4.08 8.11 14.10
C ARG A 253 -2.83 7.27 14.33
N ILE A 254 -1.65 7.74 13.95
CA ILE A 254 -0.36 7.08 14.22
C ILE A 254 -0.11 7.00 15.73
N ILE A 255 -0.31 8.12 16.45
CA ILE A 255 -0.14 8.16 17.91
C ILE A 255 -1.11 7.17 18.58
N GLU A 256 -2.38 7.17 18.16
CA GLU A 256 -3.37 6.23 18.64
C GLU A 256 -2.97 4.77 18.37
N ALA A 257 -2.46 4.46 17.17
CA ALA A 257 -2.02 3.11 16.82
C ALA A 257 -0.87 2.62 17.72
N TYR A 258 0.11 3.45 18.02
CA TYR A 258 1.19 3.12 18.96
C TYR A 258 0.67 2.91 20.37
N ASN A 259 -0.20 3.79 20.87
CA ASN A 259 -0.80 3.69 22.21
C ASN A 259 -1.59 2.38 22.36
N ASN A 260 -2.40 2.01 21.35
CA ASN A 260 -3.18 0.77 21.34
C ASN A 260 -2.32 -0.49 21.35
N MET A 261 -1.06 -0.38 20.93
CA MET A 261 -0.07 -1.47 21.00
C MET A 261 0.75 -1.46 22.30
N GLY A 262 0.49 -0.54 23.21
CA GLY A 262 1.30 -0.35 24.41
C GLY A 262 2.73 0.11 24.12
N LEU A 263 2.96 0.70 22.97
CA LEU A 263 4.26 1.20 22.54
C LEU A 263 4.33 2.71 22.74
N TYR A 264 5.44 3.19 23.31
CA TYR A 264 5.69 4.62 23.34
C TYR A 264 6.38 5.06 22.06
N PRO A 265 5.80 5.96 21.25
CA PRO A 265 6.34 6.30 19.94
C PRO A 265 7.50 7.32 20.03
N TYR A 266 8.53 7.02 20.84
CA TYR A 266 9.66 7.94 21.07
C TYR A 266 10.38 8.35 19.78
N SER A 267 10.69 7.38 18.91
CA SER A 267 11.33 7.66 17.62
C SER A 267 10.45 8.51 16.71
N TYR A 268 9.14 8.26 16.75
CA TYR A 268 8.17 9.04 15.99
C TYR A 268 8.11 10.48 16.46
N PHE A 269 7.99 10.73 17.77
CA PHE A 269 7.97 12.10 18.32
C PHE A 269 9.28 12.84 18.09
N LYS A 270 10.43 12.16 18.26
CA LYS A 270 11.75 12.74 17.99
C LYS A 270 11.87 13.20 16.54
N ASN A 271 11.37 12.40 15.60
CA ASN A 271 11.51 12.63 14.16
C ASN A 271 10.43 13.56 13.58
N ASN A 272 9.27 13.69 14.25
CA ASN A 272 8.12 14.45 13.77
C ASN A 272 7.65 15.52 14.77
N SER A 273 8.60 16.19 15.48
CA SER A 273 8.23 17.25 16.44
C SER A 273 7.39 18.31 15.74
N LEU A 274 6.15 18.48 16.19
CA LEU A 274 5.16 19.41 15.63
C LEU A 274 5.60 20.89 15.73
N SER A 275 6.71 21.19 16.47
CA SER A 275 7.23 22.53 16.68
C SER A 275 7.99 23.11 15.50
N ASN A 276 8.35 22.34 14.45
CA ASN A 276 9.30 22.77 13.43
C ASN A 276 8.81 22.63 11.98
N LYS A 277 7.64 23.25 11.65
CA LYS A 277 7.24 23.45 10.24
C LYS A 277 8.31 24.18 9.38
N LYS A 278 9.25 24.92 10.02
CA LYS A 278 10.32 25.64 9.33
C LYS A 278 11.64 24.87 9.24
N GLU A 279 11.93 23.93 10.15
CA GLU A 279 13.19 23.18 10.15
C GLU A 279 13.16 21.99 9.19
N ASN A 280 12.02 21.31 9.00
CA ASN A 280 11.91 20.21 8.04
C ASN A 280 12.24 20.65 6.59
N LYS A 281 11.91 21.90 6.21
CA LYS A 281 12.34 22.45 4.92
C LYS A 281 13.85 22.74 4.86
N LYS A 282 14.46 23.12 5.98
CA LYS A 282 15.91 23.41 6.04
C LYS A 282 16.76 22.13 6.06
N GLU A 283 16.31 21.07 6.75
CA GLU A 283 17.03 19.78 6.77
C GLU A 283 17.03 19.08 5.39
N LEU A 284 15.92 19.13 4.65
CA LEU A 284 15.87 18.63 3.29
C LEU A 284 16.76 19.41 2.32
N VAL A 285 16.89 20.73 2.51
CA VAL A 285 17.78 21.60 1.71
C VAL A 285 19.26 21.38 2.07
N LEU A 286 19.60 20.98 3.30
CA LEU A 286 20.97 20.66 3.71
C LEU A 286 21.47 19.30 3.19
N CYS A 287 20.57 18.46 2.65
CA CYS A 287 20.90 17.20 1.99
C CYS A 287 21.05 17.35 0.45
N GLN A 288 20.77 18.52 -0.10
CA GLN A 288 21.08 18.87 -1.49
C GLN A 288 22.50 19.47 -1.58
#